data_319e017d0b7375ac7d3a6ce8a84f5d97
#
_entry.id   319e017d0b7375ac7d3a6ce8a84f5d97
#
_cell.length_a   1.000
_cell.length_b   1.000
_cell.length_c   1.000
_cell.angle_alpha   90.00
_cell.angle_beta   90.00
_cell.angle_gamma   90.00
#
_symmetry.space_group_name_H-M   'P 1'
#
loop_
_entity.id
_entity.type
_entity.pdbx_description
1 polymer ?
#
loop_
_entity_poly.entity_id
_entity_poly.type
_entity_poly.pdbx_seq_one_letter_code
_entity_poly.pdbx_strand_id
1 'polypeptide(L)'
;AQEIKQIEYTTNHDVKAVEYFLKNELEKNGGAAVKEWIHFGLTSQDINNTAIPLSWKHAIEYEYLPGLLNLNAQLKLLAIEWKDIPMLAHTHGQPASPTKLGKEIMVFVERIQNQIEQFIGIPFSGKFGGATGNFNAHHIAFPKTDWVKFANEFVTSIGLNRQQYTTQIEHYDNLAAHFDCIKRINNILSDFCKDVWTYVSMEYFKQKTKKG
;
A
#
# COMPACT_ATOMS: atom_id res chain seq x y z
N ALA A 1 -9.35 5.52 22.28
CA ALA A 1 -8.35 6.50 21.82
C ALA A 1 -7.98 7.52 22.91
N GLN A 2 -8.96 8.18 23.56
CA GLN A 2 -8.68 9.23 24.57
C GLN A 2 -7.86 8.72 25.76
N GLU A 3 -8.18 7.55 26.32
CA GLU A 3 -7.44 6.95 27.43
C GLU A 3 -5.98 6.65 27.07
N ILE A 4 -5.73 6.13 25.88
CA ILE A 4 -4.37 5.90 25.37
C ILE A 4 -3.61 7.22 25.26
N LYS A 5 -4.24 8.30 24.79
CA LYS A 5 -3.61 9.63 24.73
C LYS A 5 -3.28 10.21 26.10
N GLN A 6 -4.09 9.92 27.13
CA GLN A 6 -3.77 10.31 28.50
C GLN A 6 -2.54 9.56 29.04
N ILE A 7 -2.45 8.25 28.77
CA ILE A 7 -1.28 7.45 29.13
C ILE A 7 -0.04 7.96 28.37
N GLU A 8 -0.17 8.24 27.07
CA GLU A 8 0.91 8.76 26.23
C GLU A 8 1.45 10.09 26.76
N TYR A 9 0.57 10.98 27.23
CA TYR A 9 0.98 12.26 27.82
C TYR A 9 1.93 12.10 29.02
N THR A 10 1.75 11.02 29.80
CA THR A 10 2.61 10.71 30.95
C THR A 10 3.88 9.94 30.54
N THR A 11 3.75 8.99 29.60
CA THR A 11 4.86 8.11 29.17
C THR A 11 5.77 8.75 28.14
N ASN A 12 5.31 9.78 27.44
CA ASN A 12 5.95 10.39 26.25
C ASN A 12 6.33 9.34 25.18
N HIS A 13 5.53 8.28 25.06
CA HIS A 13 5.81 7.18 24.13
C HIS A 13 4.51 6.51 23.67
N ASP A 14 4.24 6.55 22.38
CA ASP A 14 3.02 6.09 21.72
C ASP A 14 2.75 4.58 21.90
N VAL A 15 3.69 3.74 21.48
CA VAL A 15 3.55 2.28 21.58
C VAL A 15 3.48 1.83 23.04
N LYS A 16 4.23 2.47 23.94
CA LYS A 16 4.20 2.19 25.37
C LYS A 16 2.83 2.52 25.99
N ALA A 17 2.20 3.57 25.50
CA ALA A 17 0.85 3.93 25.94
C ALA A 17 -0.18 2.87 25.53
N VAL A 18 -0.07 2.33 24.33
CA VAL A 18 -0.91 1.21 23.87
C VAL A 18 -0.65 -0.04 24.70
N GLU A 19 0.61 -0.37 24.98
CA GLU A 19 0.98 -1.51 25.83
C GLU A 19 0.32 -1.41 27.21
N TYR A 20 0.45 -0.27 27.89
CA TYR A 20 -0.16 -0.07 29.22
C TYR A 20 -1.69 -0.12 29.15
N PHE A 21 -2.28 0.49 28.15
CA PHE A 21 -3.72 0.40 27.95
C PHE A 21 -4.18 -1.07 27.83
N LEU A 22 -3.52 -1.87 26.99
CA LEU A 22 -3.87 -3.27 26.80
C LEU A 22 -3.64 -4.10 28.07
N LYS A 23 -2.56 -3.85 28.81
CA LYS A 23 -2.29 -4.50 30.11
C LYS A 23 -3.39 -4.20 31.14
N ASN A 24 -3.82 -2.94 31.21
CA ASN A 24 -4.89 -2.51 32.12
C ASN A 24 -6.23 -3.17 31.73
N GLU A 25 -6.57 -3.20 30.44
CA GLU A 25 -7.80 -3.85 29.98
C GLU A 25 -7.77 -5.35 30.21
N LEU A 26 -6.63 -6.00 29.97
CA LEU A 26 -6.47 -7.43 30.24
C LEU A 26 -6.63 -7.75 31.73
N GLU A 27 -6.07 -6.94 32.60
CA GLU A 27 -6.19 -7.08 34.07
C GLU A 27 -7.65 -6.92 34.55
N LYS A 28 -8.38 -5.91 34.04
CA LYS A 28 -9.82 -5.70 34.33
C LYS A 28 -10.66 -6.89 33.91
N ASN A 29 -10.25 -7.62 32.85
CA ASN A 29 -10.95 -8.79 32.35
C ASN A 29 -10.42 -10.13 32.89
N GLY A 30 -9.70 -10.13 34.00
CA GLY A 30 -9.24 -11.34 34.69
C GLY A 30 -7.92 -11.94 34.13
N GLY A 31 -7.27 -11.27 33.22
CA GLY A 31 -6.03 -11.75 32.56
C GLY A 31 -4.73 -11.28 33.24
N ALA A 32 -4.76 -10.88 34.52
CA ALA A 32 -3.59 -10.35 35.25
C ALA A 32 -2.36 -11.28 35.17
N ALA A 33 -2.56 -12.60 35.22
CA ALA A 33 -1.46 -13.59 35.16
C ALA A 33 -0.68 -13.62 33.85
N VAL A 34 -1.28 -13.13 32.78
CA VAL A 34 -0.67 -13.19 31.42
C VAL A 34 -0.39 -11.81 30.83
N LYS A 35 -0.63 -10.73 31.57
CA LYS A 35 -0.46 -9.35 31.07
C LYS A 35 0.98 -9.02 30.64
N GLU A 36 1.98 -9.66 31.23
CA GLU A 36 3.38 -9.42 30.91
C GLU A 36 3.83 -10.05 29.57
N TRP A 37 2.98 -10.89 28.95
CA TRP A 37 3.19 -11.35 27.58
C TRP A 37 2.91 -10.27 26.55
N ILE A 38 2.12 -9.23 26.90
CA ILE A 38 1.94 -8.07 26.04
C ILE A 38 3.28 -7.36 25.89
N HIS A 39 3.75 -7.25 24.65
CA HIS A 39 5.03 -6.65 24.29
C HIS A 39 6.27 -7.41 24.80
N PHE A 40 6.15 -8.73 25.06
CA PHE A 40 7.24 -9.55 25.55
C PHE A 40 8.41 -9.61 24.54
N GLY A 41 9.59 -9.15 24.98
CA GLY A 41 10.81 -9.16 24.17
C GLY A 41 10.79 -8.27 22.92
N LEU A 42 9.71 -7.52 22.69
CA LEU A 42 9.53 -6.65 21.54
C LEU A 42 10.14 -5.26 21.76
N THR A 43 10.35 -4.57 20.66
CA THR A 43 10.57 -3.13 20.61
C THR A 43 9.36 -2.46 19.96
N SER A 44 9.21 -1.14 20.13
CA SER A 44 8.13 -0.38 19.47
C SER A 44 8.09 -0.58 17.96
N GLN A 45 9.26 -0.79 17.35
CA GLN A 45 9.35 -1.02 15.89
C GLN A 45 8.85 -2.41 15.46
N ASP A 46 8.80 -3.41 16.33
CA ASP A 46 8.09 -4.66 16.02
C ASP A 46 6.59 -4.42 15.87
N ILE A 47 6.03 -3.48 16.63
CA ILE A 47 4.63 -3.08 16.53
C ILE A 47 4.39 -2.20 15.30
N ASN A 48 5.17 -1.14 15.13
CA ASN A 48 5.01 -0.21 14.00
C ASN A 48 5.28 -0.90 12.65
N ASN A 49 6.30 -1.76 12.57
CA ASN A 49 6.65 -2.48 11.35
C ASN A 49 5.81 -3.74 11.09
N THR A 50 4.74 -3.93 11.82
CA THR A 50 3.65 -4.87 11.51
C THR A 50 2.32 -4.13 11.32
N ALA A 51 1.98 -3.17 12.16
CA ALA A 51 0.74 -2.42 12.09
C ALA A 51 0.65 -1.52 10.85
N ILE A 52 1.71 -0.76 10.55
CA ILE A 52 1.75 0.15 9.39
C ILE A 52 1.65 -0.62 8.07
N PRO A 53 2.48 -1.65 7.79
CA PRO A 53 2.35 -2.38 6.54
C PRO A 53 1.03 -3.15 6.42
N LEU A 54 0.44 -3.61 7.53
CA LEU A 54 -0.89 -4.23 7.52
C LEU A 54 -1.98 -3.22 7.17
N SER A 55 -1.96 -2.02 7.76
CA SER A 55 -2.88 -0.95 7.42
C SER A 55 -2.72 -0.50 5.97
N TRP A 56 -1.47 -0.41 5.49
CA TRP A 56 -1.15 -0.09 4.11
C TRP A 56 -1.68 -1.16 3.15
N LYS A 57 -1.46 -2.44 3.46
CA LYS A 57 -2.01 -3.56 2.70
C LYS A 57 -3.52 -3.46 2.57
N HIS A 58 -4.24 -3.24 3.67
CA HIS A 58 -5.69 -3.11 3.64
C HIS A 58 -6.15 -1.91 2.79
N ALA A 59 -5.50 -0.76 2.90
CA ALA A 59 -5.82 0.41 2.07
C ALA A 59 -5.62 0.12 0.57
N ILE A 60 -4.57 -0.62 0.23
CA ILE A 60 -4.30 -1.01 -1.15
C ILE A 60 -5.31 -2.06 -1.64
N GLU A 61 -5.52 -3.13 -0.88
CA GLU A 61 -6.35 -4.26 -1.33
C GLU A 61 -7.85 -3.92 -1.36
N TYR A 62 -8.33 -3.11 -0.43
CA TYR A 62 -9.77 -2.83 -0.32
C TYR A 62 -10.21 -1.53 -1.01
N GLU A 63 -9.30 -0.58 -1.22
CA GLU A 63 -9.67 0.73 -1.77
C GLU A 63 -8.92 1.04 -3.07
N TYR A 64 -7.59 1.10 -3.03
CA TYR A 64 -6.81 1.60 -4.14
C TYR A 64 -6.85 0.70 -5.38
N LEU A 65 -6.53 -0.60 -5.22
CA LEU A 65 -6.54 -1.55 -6.34
C LEU A 65 -7.92 -1.73 -6.97
N PRO A 66 -9.01 -1.91 -6.21
CA PRO A 66 -10.35 -2.00 -6.79
C PRO A 66 -10.72 -0.76 -7.59
N GLY A 67 -10.40 0.44 -7.08
CA GLY A 67 -10.62 1.69 -7.80
C GLY A 67 -9.82 1.77 -9.11
N LEU A 68 -8.55 1.41 -9.07
CA LEU A 68 -7.67 1.41 -10.25
C LEU A 68 -8.08 0.37 -11.30
N LEU A 69 -8.46 -0.84 -10.86
CA LEU A 69 -8.97 -1.90 -11.74
C LEU A 69 -10.25 -1.47 -12.43
N ASN A 70 -11.18 -0.85 -11.69
CA ASN A 70 -12.41 -0.32 -12.26
C ASN A 70 -12.13 0.77 -13.29
N LEU A 71 -11.24 1.72 -12.99
CA LEU A 71 -10.82 2.76 -13.93
C LEU A 71 -10.25 2.15 -15.21
N ASN A 72 -9.33 1.19 -15.09
CA ASN A 72 -8.72 0.52 -16.23
C ASN A 72 -9.76 -0.23 -17.09
N ALA A 73 -10.73 -0.89 -16.45
CA ALA A 73 -11.84 -1.55 -17.12
C ALA A 73 -12.72 -0.55 -17.90
N GLN A 74 -13.05 0.61 -17.30
CA GLN A 74 -13.82 1.65 -17.98
C GLN A 74 -13.08 2.22 -19.20
N LEU A 75 -11.77 2.49 -19.09
CA LEU A 75 -10.95 2.92 -20.22
C LEU A 75 -10.92 1.87 -21.33
N LYS A 76 -10.83 0.59 -20.97
CA LYS A 76 -10.88 -0.51 -21.93
C LYS A 76 -12.22 -0.58 -22.68
N LEU A 77 -13.34 -0.38 -21.99
CA LEU A 77 -14.66 -0.31 -22.62
C LEU A 77 -14.75 0.85 -23.62
N LEU A 78 -14.28 2.04 -23.24
CA LEU A 78 -14.22 3.19 -24.14
C LEU A 78 -13.32 2.92 -25.35
N ALA A 79 -12.16 2.30 -25.17
CA ALA A 79 -11.27 1.93 -26.25
C ALA A 79 -11.93 0.97 -27.25
N ILE A 80 -12.75 0.02 -26.77
CA ILE A 80 -13.51 -0.90 -27.60
C ILE A 80 -14.64 -0.16 -28.34
N GLU A 81 -15.38 0.69 -27.66
CA GLU A 81 -16.46 1.49 -28.23
C GLU A 81 -15.95 2.38 -29.36
N TRP A 82 -14.77 2.99 -29.19
CA TRP A 82 -14.20 3.95 -30.14
C TRP A 82 -13.18 3.34 -31.11
N LYS A 83 -13.09 2.01 -31.18
CA LYS A 83 -12.08 1.29 -31.97
C LYS A 83 -12.10 1.62 -33.48
N ASP A 84 -13.24 2.05 -34.02
CA ASP A 84 -13.43 2.35 -35.41
C ASP A 84 -13.48 3.85 -35.73
N ILE A 85 -13.33 4.71 -34.75
CA ILE A 85 -13.32 6.16 -34.93
C ILE A 85 -11.93 6.57 -35.46
N PRO A 86 -11.84 7.07 -36.73
CA PRO A 86 -10.58 7.53 -37.30
C PRO A 86 -10.13 8.83 -36.65
N MET A 87 -8.83 8.99 -36.51
CA MET A 87 -8.18 10.13 -35.91
C MET A 87 -6.84 10.38 -36.60
N LEU A 88 -6.37 11.63 -36.63
CA LEU A 88 -4.99 11.94 -37.00
C LEU A 88 -4.11 12.05 -35.79
N ALA A 89 -3.01 11.31 -35.72
CA ALA A 89 -1.96 11.57 -34.79
C ALA A 89 -1.31 12.92 -35.10
N HIS A 90 -0.73 13.55 -34.10
CA HIS A 90 0.00 14.80 -34.26
C HIS A 90 1.47 14.62 -33.82
N THR A 91 2.37 15.27 -34.56
CA THR A 91 3.78 15.37 -34.24
C THR A 91 4.21 16.82 -34.37
N HIS A 92 4.94 17.35 -33.42
CA HIS A 92 5.34 18.77 -33.40
C HIS A 92 4.14 19.74 -33.59
N GLY A 93 2.97 19.39 -33.05
CA GLY A 93 1.74 20.17 -33.19
C GLY A 93 1.09 20.13 -34.57
N GLN A 94 1.57 19.29 -35.50
CA GLN A 94 1.07 19.16 -36.86
C GLN A 94 0.38 17.82 -37.08
N PRO A 95 -0.68 17.74 -37.93
CA PRO A 95 -1.28 16.49 -38.34
C PRO A 95 -0.24 15.55 -38.98
N ALA A 96 -0.29 14.28 -38.56
CA ALA A 96 0.64 13.24 -39.02
C ALA A 96 -0.13 12.00 -39.50
N SER A 97 0.35 10.80 -39.16
CA SER A 97 -0.23 9.55 -39.63
C SER A 97 -1.64 9.31 -39.07
N PRO A 98 -2.53 8.69 -39.86
CA PRO A 98 -3.83 8.25 -39.36
C PRO A 98 -3.68 7.21 -38.24
N THR A 99 -4.57 7.30 -37.27
CA THR A 99 -4.73 6.35 -36.18
C THR A 99 -6.21 6.16 -35.85
N LYS A 100 -6.53 5.46 -34.76
CA LYS A 100 -7.89 5.28 -34.30
C LYS A 100 -7.97 5.69 -32.82
N LEU A 101 -9.02 6.40 -32.45
CA LEU A 101 -9.22 6.91 -31.09
C LEU A 101 -9.19 5.78 -30.05
N GLY A 102 -9.88 4.66 -30.31
CA GLY A 102 -9.86 3.51 -29.39
C GLY A 102 -8.47 2.94 -29.18
N LYS A 103 -7.60 2.93 -30.22
CA LYS A 103 -6.19 2.50 -30.07
C LYS A 103 -5.40 3.47 -29.21
N GLU A 104 -5.61 4.77 -29.33
CA GLU A 104 -4.93 5.77 -28.48
C GLU A 104 -5.30 5.60 -27.01
N ILE A 105 -6.59 5.33 -26.72
CA ILE A 105 -7.02 5.01 -25.35
C ILE A 105 -6.42 3.68 -24.86
N MET A 106 -6.33 2.65 -25.72
CA MET A 106 -5.80 1.35 -25.36
C MET A 106 -4.32 1.41 -24.91
N VAL A 107 -3.55 2.37 -25.38
CA VAL A 107 -2.17 2.62 -24.93
C VAL A 107 -2.14 2.87 -23.39
N PHE A 108 -3.08 3.66 -22.89
CA PHE A 108 -3.18 3.94 -21.44
C PHE A 108 -3.66 2.71 -20.65
N VAL A 109 -4.60 1.94 -21.21
CA VAL A 109 -5.06 0.67 -20.62
C VAL A 109 -3.88 -0.28 -20.43
N GLU A 110 -3.05 -0.47 -21.43
CA GLU A 110 -1.86 -1.33 -21.38
C GLU A 110 -0.84 -0.81 -20.36
N ARG A 111 -0.54 0.50 -20.42
CA ARG A 111 0.40 1.13 -19.48
C ARG A 111 -0.05 0.95 -18.03
N ILE A 112 -1.33 1.16 -17.72
CA ILE A 112 -1.90 0.98 -16.37
C ILE A 112 -1.87 -0.50 -15.98
N GLN A 113 -2.25 -1.41 -16.89
CA GLN A 113 -2.25 -2.84 -16.64
C GLN A 113 -0.85 -3.35 -16.24
N ASN A 114 0.18 -2.93 -16.95
CA ASN A 114 1.56 -3.27 -16.65
C ASN A 114 2.00 -2.77 -15.27
N GLN A 115 1.51 -1.60 -14.83
CA GLN A 115 1.80 -1.12 -13.48
C GLN A 115 1.02 -1.87 -12.40
N ILE A 116 -0.23 -2.26 -12.67
CA ILE A 116 -1.02 -3.10 -11.75
C ILE A 116 -0.30 -4.43 -11.49
N GLU A 117 0.21 -5.09 -12.53
CA GLU A 117 0.94 -6.35 -12.42
C GLU A 117 2.22 -6.21 -11.59
N GLN A 118 2.99 -5.13 -11.83
CA GLN A 118 4.17 -4.82 -11.01
C GLN A 118 3.80 -4.55 -9.56
N PHE A 119 2.72 -3.79 -9.33
CA PHE A 119 2.26 -3.43 -7.98
C PHE A 119 1.86 -4.66 -7.16
N ILE A 120 1.09 -5.56 -7.75
CA ILE A 120 0.65 -6.81 -7.10
C ILE A 120 1.84 -7.72 -6.75
N GLY A 121 2.92 -7.65 -7.53
CA GLY A 121 4.15 -8.40 -7.30
C GLY A 121 5.01 -7.89 -6.13
N ILE A 122 4.76 -6.69 -5.59
CA ILE A 122 5.53 -6.13 -4.49
C ILE A 122 4.98 -6.67 -3.16
N PRO A 123 5.79 -7.34 -2.32
CA PRO A 123 5.31 -7.89 -1.06
C PRO A 123 5.07 -6.79 -0.01
N PHE A 124 4.08 -7.00 0.85
CA PHE A 124 3.90 -6.20 2.06
C PHE A 124 4.78 -6.76 3.16
N SER A 125 5.86 -6.07 3.47
CA SER A 125 6.90 -6.55 4.39
C SER A 125 6.66 -6.11 5.82
N GLY A 126 6.97 -7.01 6.76
CA GLY A 126 6.93 -6.74 8.18
C GLY A 126 8.18 -7.21 8.91
N LYS A 127 8.39 -6.70 10.12
CA LYS A 127 9.53 -7.04 10.96
C LYS A 127 9.05 -7.52 12.33
N PHE A 128 9.63 -8.63 12.77
CA PHE A 128 9.52 -9.16 14.13
C PHE A 128 10.85 -9.78 14.54
N GLY A 129 11.54 -9.22 15.54
CA GLY A 129 12.87 -9.68 15.93
C GLY A 129 13.47 -9.00 17.17
N GLY A 130 12.73 -8.13 17.84
CA GLY A 130 13.21 -7.38 19.00
C GLY A 130 14.12 -6.20 18.65
N ALA A 131 14.81 -5.66 19.65
CA ALA A 131 15.53 -4.40 19.59
C ALA A 131 16.63 -4.31 18.53
N THR A 132 17.18 -5.43 18.08
CA THR A 132 18.26 -5.49 17.06
C THR A 132 17.93 -6.42 15.90
N GLY A 133 16.73 -7.02 15.88
CA GLY A 133 16.35 -8.04 14.91
C GLY A 133 16.89 -9.44 15.20
N ASN A 134 17.56 -9.64 16.34
CA ASN A 134 18.26 -10.89 16.69
C ASN A 134 17.57 -11.73 17.77
N PHE A 135 16.36 -11.37 18.22
CA PHE A 135 15.61 -12.08 19.26
C PHE A 135 16.36 -12.20 20.61
N ASN A 136 17.23 -11.26 20.96
CA ASN A 136 18.12 -11.40 22.12
C ASN A 136 17.35 -11.69 23.42
N ALA A 137 16.34 -10.88 23.75
CA ALA A 137 15.52 -11.08 24.94
C ALA A 137 14.73 -12.39 24.89
N HIS A 138 14.25 -12.75 23.74
CA HIS A 138 13.48 -13.99 23.52
C HIS A 138 14.36 -15.22 23.76
N HIS A 139 15.57 -15.25 23.21
CA HIS A 139 16.50 -16.37 23.39
C HIS A 139 16.97 -16.52 24.84
N ILE A 140 17.17 -15.42 25.55
CA ILE A 140 17.55 -15.47 26.96
C ILE A 140 16.41 -16.06 27.80
N ALA A 141 15.17 -15.61 27.56
CA ALA A 141 14.01 -16.07 28.33
C ALA A 141 13.60 -17.52 27.99
N PHE A 142 13.62 -17.86 26.70
CA PHE A 142 13.20 -19.18 26.20
C PHE A 142 14.17 -19.70 25.16
N PRO A 143 15.35 -20.21 25.59
CA PRO A 143 16.44 -20.59 24.68
C PRO A 143 16.14 -21.83 23.80
N LYS A 144 15.11 -22.61 24.15
CA LYS A 144 14.74 -23.81 23.38
C LYS A 144 13.70 -23.55 22.28
N THR A 145 13.16 -22.32 22.22
CA THR A 145 12.16 -21.96 21.22
C THR A 145 12.84 -21.53 19.94
N ASP A 146 12.33 -22.04 18.81
CA ASP A 146 12.73 -21.53 17.49
C ASP A 146 12.00 -20.21 17.20
N TRP A 147 12.63 -19.11 17.62
CA TRP A 147 12.06 -17.77 17.49
C TRP A 147 11.98 -17.29 16.05
N VAL A 148 12.87 -17.78 15.17
CA VAL A 148 12.82 -17.46 13.73
C VAL A 148 11.57 -18.08 13.10
N LYS A 149 11.31 -19.36 13.39
CA LYS A 149 10.11 -20.05 12.92
C LYS A 149 8.84 -19.37 13.47
N PHE A 150 8.81 -19.11 14.77
CA PHE A 150 7.67 -18.41 15.41
C PHE A 150 7.38 -17.07 14.74
N ALA A 151 8.40 -16.24 14.53
CA ALA A 151 8.23 -14.92 13.90
C ALA A 151 7.76 -15.01 12.43
N ASN A 152 8.26 -16.00 11.68
CA ASN A 152 7.82 -16.26 10.32
C ASN A 152 6.33 -16.64 10.29
N GLU A 153 5.91 -17.57 11.14
CA GLU A 153 4.53 -18.01 11.25
C GLU A 153 3.61 -16.87 11.68
N PHE A 154 4.01 -16.10 12.69
CA PHE A 154 3.24 -14.96 13.18
C PHE A 154 3.05 -13.89 12.10
N VAL A 155 4.12 -13.41 11.49
CA VAL A 155 4.04 -12.35 10.47
C VAL A 155 3.25 -12.82 9.24
N THR A 156 3.42 -14.08 8.86
CA THR A 156 2.62 -14.67 7.77
C THR A 156 1.14 -14.79 8.15
N SER A 157 0.82 -15.14 9.40
CA SER A 157 -0.58 -15.29 9.85
C SER A 157 -1.38 -13.97 9.79
N ILE A 158 -0.70 -12.82 9.89
CA ILE A 158 -1.32 -11.50 9.69
C ILE A 158 -1.24 -11.01 8.24
N GLY A 159 -0.80 -11.87 7.32
CA GLY A 159 -0.79 -11.61 5.89
C GLY A 159 0.38 -10.75 5.38
N LEU A 160 1.48 -10.69 6.13
CA LEU A 160 2.71 -9.97 5.76
C LEU A 160 3.86 -10.92 5.46
N ASN A 161 4.86 -10.44 4.75
CA ASN A 161 6.10 -11.15 4.47
C ASN A 161 7.18 -10.70 5.46
N ARG A 162 7.67 -11.60 6.31
CA ARG A 162 8.70 -11.24 7.27
C ARG A 162 10.04 -10.99 6.59
N GLN A 163 10.66 -9.84 6.85
CA GLN A 163 12.06 -9.59 6.54
C GLN A 163 12.95 -10.39 7.50
N GLN A 164 13.82 -11.25 6.93
CA GLN A 164 14.62 -12.19 7.73
C GLN A 164 15.79 -11.50 8.46
N TYR A 165 16.39 -10.50 7.84
CA TYR A 165 17.53 -9.76 8.37
C TYR A 165 17.19 -8.29 8.44
N THR A 166 17.01 -7.78 9.66
CA THR A 166 16.68 -6.38 9.93
C THR A 166 17.54 -5.86 11.08
N THR A 167 17.58 -4.56 11.27
CA THR A 167 18.04 -3.94 12.50
C THR A 167 16.88 -3.84 13.50
N GLN A 168 16.77 -2.76 14.25
CA GLN A 168 15.60 -2.48 15.06
C GLN A 168 14.35 -2.23 14.19
N ILE A 169 14.53 -1.66 12.99
CA ILE A 169 13.48 -1.29 12.06
C ILE A 169 13.51 -2.15 10.80
N GLU A 170 12.39 -2.21 10.10
CA GLU A 170 12.27 -2.76 8.75
C GLU A 170 12.88 -1.77 7.73
N HIS A 171 13.40 -2.25 6.59
CA HIS A 171 14.14 -1.38 5.63
C HIS A 171 13.24 -0.41 4.87
N TYR A 172 11.93 -0.67 4.78
CA TYR A 172 10.94 0.08 3.99
C TYR A 172 11.16 0.05 2.46
N ASP A 173 12.06 -0.81 1.95
CA ASP A 173 12.35 -0.88 0.50
C ASP A 173 11.11 -1.28 -0.30
N ASN A 174 10.33 -2.26 0.18
CA ASN A 174 9.08 -2.67 -0.47
C ASN A 174 7.99 -1.59 -0.36
N LEU A 175 7.93 -0.86 0.74
CA LEU A 175 7.02 0.28 0.87
C LEU A 175 7.41 1.39 -0.12
N ALA A 176 8.70 1.68 -0.26
CA ALA A 176 9.21 2.63 -1.26
C ALA A 176 8.86 2.17 -2.69
N ALA A 177 9.00 0.87 -2.99
CA ALA A 177 8.62 0.31 -4.29
C ALA A 177 7.12 0.46 -4.59
N HIS A 178 6.24 0.30 -3.58
CA HIS A 178 4.82 0.61 -3.72
C HIS A 178 4.58 2.09 -4.09
N PHE A 179 5.22 3.03 -3.39
CA PHE A 179 5.09 4.47 -3.70
C PHE A 179 5.65 4.82 -5.07
N ASP A 180 6.76 4.21 -5.48
CA ASP A 180 7.31 4.41 -6.84
C ASP A 180 6.36 3.89 -7.92
N CYS A 181 5.68 2.79 -7.67
CA CYS A 181 4.66 2.27 -8.58
C CYS A 181 3.45 3.21 -8.67
N ILE A 182 2.93 3.69 -7.54
CA ILE A 182 1.85 4.70 -7.49
C ILE A 182 2.26 5.98 -8.24
N LYS A 183 3.48 6.44 -8.05
CA LYS A 183 4.01 7.59 -8.78
C LYS A 183 3.95 7.39 -10.31
N ARG A 184 4.36 6.22 -10.80
CA ARG A 184 4.28 5.91 -12.25
C ARG A 184 2.83 5.84 -12.73
N ILE A 185 1.92 5.24 -11.96
CA ILE A 185 0.49 5.22 -12.27
C ILE A 185 -0.07 6.64 -12.36
N ASN A 186 0.24 7.49 -11.40
CA ASN A 186 -0.21 8.89 -11.38
C ASN A 186 0.33 9.68 -12.60
N ASN A 187 1.56 9.43 -13.02
CA ASN A 187 2.12 10.03 -14.23
C ASN A 187 1.36 9.57 -15.48
N ILE A 188 1.03 8.28 -15.60
CA ILE A 188 0.22 7.75 -16.70
C ILE A 188 -1.16 8.40 -16.74
N LEU A 189 -1.82 8.52 -15.59
CA LEU A 189 -3.12 9.18 -15.49
C LEU A 189 -3.03 10.68 -15.82
N SER A 190 -1.97 11.35 -15.41
CA SER A 190 -1.71 12.74 -15.77
C SER A 190 -1.50 12.92 -17.27
N ASP A 191 -0.76 12.01 -17.91
CA ASP A 191 -0.60 12.02 -19.38
C ASP A 191 -1.95 11.81 -20.08
N PHE A 192 -2.73 10.84 -19.62
CA PHE A 192 -4.08 10.61 -20.16
C PHE A 192 -4.97 11.86 -20.05
N CYS A 193 -4.98 12.51 -18.89
CA CYS A 193 -5.76 13.74 -18.70
C CYS A 193 -5.31 14.86 -19.65
N LYS A 194 -3.99 14.99 -19.88
CA LYS A 194 -3.43 15.98 -20.80
C LYS A 194 -3.84 15.67 -22.24
N ASP A 195 -3.80 14.41 -22.66
CA ASP A 195 -4.22 14.01 -24.00
C ASP A 195 -5.71 14.29 -24.22
N VAL A 196 -6.57 13.92 -23.27
CA VAL A 196 -8.02 14.24 -23.33
C VAL A 196 -8.25 15.75 -23.42
N TRP A 197 -7.53 16.55 -22.62
CA TRP A 197 -7.61 18.01 -22.68
C TRP A 197 -7.16 18.55 -24.03
N THR A 198 -6.08 18.01 -24.60
CA THR A 198 -5.59 18.33 -25.93
C THR A 198 -6.62 17.98 -27.01
N TYR A 199 -7.24 16.81 -26.92
CA TYR A 199 -8.27 16.38 -27.87
C TYR A 199 -9.53 17.27 -27.83
N VAL A 200 -9.85 17.85 -26.67
CA VAL A 200 -10.89 18.89 -26.60
C VAL A 200 -10.45 20.16 -27.33
N SER A 201 -9.23 20.62 -27.17
CA SER A 201 -8.72 21.82 -27.85
C SER A 201 -8.57 21.63 -29.38
N MET A 202 -8.43 20.38 -29.83
CA MET A 202 -8.37 19.99 -31.24
C MET A 202 -9.75 19.65 -31.84
N GLU A 203 -10.81 19.86 -31.09
CA GLU A 203 -12.20 19.57 -31.49
C GLU A 203 -12.53 18.09 -31.75
N TYR A 204 -11.66 17.16 -31.32
CA TYR A 204 -11.97 15.72 -31.34
C TYR A 204 -13.01 15.36 -30.29
N PHE A 205 -12.99 16.03 -29.13
CA PHE A 205 -14.01 15.93 -28.10
C PHE A 205 -14.73 17.25 -27.91
N LYS A 206 -16.03 17.17 -27.59
CA LYS A 206 -16.84 18.32 -27.22
C LYS A 206 -17.40 18.12 -25.81
N GLN A 207 -17.18 19.11 -24.96
CA GLN A 207 -17.74 19.12 -23.62
C GLN A 207 -19.27 19.22 -23.67
N LYS A 208 -19.95 18.28 -23.01
CA LYS A 208 -21.40 18.35 -22.79
C LYS A 208 -21.67 19.05 -21.47
N THR A 209 -22.35 20.19 -21.50
CA THR A 209 -22.84 20.85 -20.29
C THR A 209 -24.06 20.08 -19.75
N LYS A 210 -24.01 19.68 -18.48
CA LYS A 210 -25.22 19.25 -17.78
C LYS A 210 -25.92 20.52 -17.25
N LYS A 211 -27.20 20.68 -17.55
CA LYS A 211 -28.03 21.65 -16.81
C LYS A 211 -28.08 21.16 -15.36
N GLY A 212 -27.67 22.00 -14.41
CA GLY A 212 -27.81 21.77 -12.97
C GLY A 212 -29.23 21.63 -12.53
#